data_96d23029a495f7a00d5283dffd712fec
#
_entry.id   96d23029a495f7a00d5283dffd712fec
#
_cell.length_a   1.000
_cell.length_b   1.000
_cell.length_c   1.000
_cell.angle_alpha   90.00
_cell.angle_beta   90.00
_cell.angle_gamma   90.00
#
_symmetry.space_group_name_H-M   'P 1'
#
loop_
_entity.id
_entity.type
_entity.pdbx_description
1 polymer ?
#
loop_
_entity_poly.entity_id
_entity_poly.type
_entity_poly.pdbx_seq_one_letter_code
_entity_poly.pdbx_strand_id
1 'polypeptide(L)'
;MSASRQTYSPTLPEYATADRPVAWWLAGVAVMVFMMIVIGGITRLTESGLSMVEWRPLIGWLPPMSEPEWYRVFSLYQDTPEFQKVNTWMTIDDFKHIFFWEYLHRVWGRMIGIAFAVPFIVLALSGRIRRALYPRLGFLFLLGAIQGGIGWWMVKSGLVDNPAVSQYRLAVHLSVALLILVTLVWTALGLVRTPAEATRRYRRHAVAVLHLIAITAVAGAFVAGLDAGLIYNTFPLMNGHVIPPDYAFAEPFWINVFENPATVQFNHRIIAIVTFASVLWLLFRAVRATDIAPRTRLAIHSLAGMSAIQVALGISTLLAQVPVTLGAAHQGGAALTLCAAIWVLFETSGPRTASGRSG
;
A
#
# COMPACT_ATOMS: atom_id res chain seq x y z
N MET A 1 19.00 -15.16 53.32
CA MET A 1 19.70 -14.56 52.19
C MET A 1 18.68 -14.26 51.12
N SER A 2 18.24 -13.02 51.04
CA SER A 2 17.21 -12.57 50.05
C SER A 2 17.94 -12.18 48.79
N ALA A 3 17.76 -12.94 47.71
CA ALA A 3 18.26 -12.58 46.39
C ALA A 3 17.36 -11.48 45.81
N SER A 4 17.88 -10.24 45.77
CA SER A 4 17.24 -9.12 45.06
C SER A 4 17.12 -9.46 43.57
N ARG A 5 15.89 -9.66 43.08
CA ARG A 5 15.59 -9.67 41.63
C ARG A 5 15.88 -8.28 41.09
N GLN A 6 17.04 -8.11 40.48
CA GLN A 6 17.26 -6.96 39.61
C GLN A 6 16.26 -7.02 38.45
N THR A 7 15.25 -6.17 38.51
CA THR A 7 14.36 -5.89 37.38
C THR A 7 15.17 -5.16 36.31
N TYR A 8 15.61 -5.90 35.30
CA TYR A 8 16.24 -5.32 34.10
C TYR A 8 15.19 -4.48 33.37
N SER A 9 15.21 -3.19 33.61
CA SER A 9 14.45 -2.23 32.81
C SER A 9 15.33 -1.88 31.61
N PRO A 10 14.98 -2.27 30.37
CA PRO A 10 15.78 -1.88 29.21
C PRO A 10 15.63 -0.37 29.02
N THR A 11 16.59 0.40 29.53
CA THR A 11 16.72 1.81 29.17
C THR A 11 16.93 1.88 27.65
N LEU A 12 16.11 2.68 26.96
CA LEU A 12 16.34 2.97 25.56
C LEU A 12 17.78 3.51 25.43
N PRO A 13 18.55 3.06 24.44
CA PRO A 13 19.90 3.60 24.23
C PRO A 13 19.81 5.12 24.07
N GLU A 14 20.80 5.85 24.57
CA GLU A 14 20.86 7.33 24.58
C GLU A 14 20.64 7.93 23.18
N TYR A 15 21.03 7.22 22.12
CA TYR A 15 20.78 7.61 20.74
C TYR A 15 19.29 7.51 20.32
N ALA A 16 18.45 6.75 21.01
CA ALA A 16 17.03 6.66 20.68
C ALA A 16 16.27 7.96 20.95
N THR A 17 16.74 8.80 21.87
CA THR A 17 16.16 10.13 22.13
C THR A 17 16.57 11.13 21.06
N ALA A 18 17.80 11.06 20.57
CA ALA A 18 18.34 11.93 19.52
C ALA A 18 17.67 11.65 18.14
N ASP A 19 17.29 10.41 17.88
CA ASP A 19 16.64 10.02 16.62
C ASP A 19 15.12 10.26 16.58
N ARG A 20 14.48 10.61 17.70
CA ARG A 20 13.02 10.81 17.75
C ARG A 20 12.49 11.83 16.73
N PRO A 21 13.11 12.99 16.50
CA PRO A 21 12.62 13.93 15.48
C PRO A 21 12.60 13.32 14.08
N VAL A 22 13.64 12.55 13.73
CA VAL A 22 13.72 11.85 12.44
C VAL A 22 12.64 10.77 12.35
N ALA A 23 12.41 10.01 13.44
CA ALA A 23 11.37 8.98 13.47
C ALA A 23 9.97 9.56 13.32
N TRP A 24 9.65 10.66 14.00
CA TRP A 24 8.35 11.33 13.89
C TRP A 24 8.13 11.95 12.51
N TRP A 25 9.16 12.55 11.93
CA TRP A 25 9.10 13.02 10.56
C TRP A 25 8.77 11.87 9.57
N LEU A 26 9.53 10.75 9.63
CA LEU A 26 9.27 9.60 8.76
C LEU A 26 7.89 8.98 8.99
N ALA A 27 7.42 8.92 10.24
CA ALA A 27 6.07 8.47 10.57
C ALA A 27 5.00 9.39 9.96
N GLY A 28 5.18 10.71 10.03
CA GLY A 28 4.30 11.69 9.38
C GLY A 28 4.25 11.51 7.86
N VAL A 29 5.42 11.32 7.22
CA VAL A 29 5.48 11.03 5.78
C VAL A 29 4.82 9.67 5.47
N ALA A 30 4.97 8.65 6.33
CA ALA A 30 4.29 7.36 6.14
C ALA A 30 2.76 7.49 6.17
N VAL A 31 2.22 8.33 7.08
CA VAL A 31 0.78 8.66 7.13
C VAL A 31 0.35 9.35 5.83
N MET A 32 1.14 10.30 5.33
CA MET A 32 0.84 10.98 4.06
C MET A 32 0.85 10.01 2.87
N VAL A 33 1.81 9.07 2.83
CA VAL A 33 1.86 8.02 1.79
C VAL A 33 0.67 7.07 1.90
N PHE A 34 0.28 6.68 3.12
CA PHE A 34 -0.94 5.91 3.34
C PHE A 34 -2.19 6.63 2.82
N MET A 35 -2.37 7.92 3.14
CA MET A 35 -3.47 8.73 2.61
C MET A 35 -3.42 8.83 1.07
N MET A 36 -2.21 8.92 0.49
CA MET A 36 -2.02 8.91 -0.96
C MET A 36 -2.50 7.60 -1.60
N ILE A 37 -2.25 6.45 -0.95
CA ILE A 37 -2.73 5.15 -1.41
C ILE A 37 -4.28 5.13 -1.42
N VAL A 38 -4.92 5.69 -0.39
CA VAL A 38 -6.39 5.79 -0.32
C VAL A 38 -6.93 6.73 -1.40
N ILE A 39 -6.35 7.95 -1.53
CA ILE A 39 -6.73 8.92 -2.57
C ILE A 39 -6.56 8.32 -3.96
N GLY A 40 -5.45 7.61 -4.21
CA GLY A 40 -5.20 6.91 -5.47
C GLY A 40 -6.24 5.82 -5.78
N GLY A 41 -6.69 5.10 -4.74
CA GLY A 41 -7.79 4.15 -4.86
C GLY A 41 -9.11 4.82 -5.27
N ILE A 42 -9.45 5.94 -4.65
CA ILE A 42 -10.63 6.74 -5.02
C ILE A 42 -10.49 7.24 -6.46
N THR A 43 -9.34 7.82 -6.83
CA THR A 43 -9.06 8.31 -8.19
C THR A 43 -9.25 7.20 -9.23
N ARG A 44 -8.82 5.96 -8.94
CA ARG A 44 -9.04 4.80 -9.84
C ARG A 44 -10.51 4.39 -9.91
N LEU A 45 -11.18 4.29 -8.75
CA LEU A 45 -12.57 3.84 -8.66
C LEU A 45 -13.59 4.85 -9.19
N THR A 46 -13.22 6.13 -9.27
CA THR A 46 -14.01 7.20 -9.88
C THR A 46 -13.63 7.46 -11.33
N GLU A 47 -12.74 6.65 -11.91
CA GLU A 47 -12.22 6.80 -13.28
C GLU A 47 -11.65 8.20 -13.57
N SER A 48 -11.11 8.86 -12.53
CA SER A 48 -10.66 10.25 -12.61
C SER A 48 -9.25 10.42 -13.17
N GLY A 49 -8.48 9.33 -13.31
CA GLY A 49 -7.03 9.38 -13.53
C GLY A 49 -6.57 9.85 -14.91
N LEU A 50 -7.48 10.17 -15.84
CA LEU A 50 -7.21 10.66 -17.19
C LEU A 50 -7.79 12.06 -17.44
N SER A 51 -8.37 12.71 -16.43
CA SER A 51 -9.06 14.01 -16.55
C SER A 51 -8.08 15.19 -16.76
N MET A 52 -6.84 15.09 -16.26
CA MET A 52 -5.82 16.12 -16.38
C MET A 52 -4.81 15.78 -17.47
N VAL A 53 -5.08 16.19 -18.71
CA VAL A 53 -4.25 15.91 -19.89
C VAL A 53 -2.86 16.51 -19.81
N GLU A 54 -2.74 17.73 -19.24
CA GLU A 54 -1.47 18.42 -19.14
C GLU A 54 -0.62 17.92 -17.97
N TRP A 55 0.62 17.52 -18.28
CA TRP A 55 1.61 17.17 -17.26
C TRP A 55 2.36 18.43 -16.81
N ARG A 56 2.02 18.93 -15.60
CA ARG A 56 2.64 20.13 -15.02
C ARG A 56 3.21 19.81 -13.63
N PRO A 57 4.36 19.12 -13.51
CA PRO A 57 4.87 18.60 -12.23
C PRO A 57 5.26 19.70 -11.24
N LEU A 58 5.79 20.83 -11.71
CA LEU A 58 6.27 21.92 -10.86
C LEU A 58 5.25 23.06 -10.71
N ILE A 59 4.33 23.21 -11.65
CA ILE A 59 3.26 24.22 -11.67
C ILE A 59 1.91 23.52 -11.60
N GLY A 60 0.81 24.26 -11.47
CA GLY A 60 -0.53 23.66 -11.34
C GLY A 60 -0.86 23.30 -9.89
N TRP A 61 -0.46 24.18 -8.97
CA TRP A 61 -0.84 24.11 -7.55
C TRP A 61 -2.27 24.60 -7.29
N LEU A 62 -2.81 25.42 -8.20
CA LEU A 62 -4.17 25.89 -8.13
C LEU A 62 -5.01 25.20 -9.21
N PRO A 63 -6.26 24.86 -8.90
CA PRO A 63 -7.20 24.38 -9.91
C PRO A 63 -7.57 25.54 -10.86
N PRO A 64 -8.29 25.28 -11.96
CA PRO A 64 -8.87 26.34 -12.76
C PRO A 64 -9.72 27.29 -11.89
N MET A 65 -9.42 28.60 -11.94
CA MET A 65 -10.03 29.61 -11.05
C MET A 65 -11.11 30.45 -11.76
N SER A 66 -11.28 30.29 -13.06
CA SER A 66 -12.25 31.00 -13.87
C SER A 66 -13.01 30.08 -14.82
N GLU A 67 -14.21 30.47 -15.22
CA GLU A 67 -14.99 29.70 -16.21
C GLU A 67 -14.25 29.48 -17.52
N PRO A 68 -13.59 30.48 -18.13
CA PRO A 68 -12.84 30.25 -19.37
C PRO A 68 -11.75 29.20 -19.21
N GLU A 69 -11.09 29.13 -18.04
CA GLU A 69 -10.07 28.10 -17.79
C GLU A 69 -10.68 26.72 -17.59
N TRP A 70 -11.84 26.61 -16.94
CA TRP A 70 -12.58 25.35 -16.86
C TRP A 70 -12.98 24.83 -18.24
N TYR A 71 -13.50 25.70 -19.12
CA TYR A 71 -13.82 25.30 -20.49
C TYR A 71 -12.58 24.90 -21.29
N ARG A 72 -11.43 25.58 -21.09
CA ARG A 72 -10.17 25.23 -21.73
C ARG A 72 -9.68 23.84 -21.33
N VAL A 73 -9.65 23.52 -20.04
CA VAL A 73 -9.20 22.19 -19.59
C VAL A 73 -10.20 21.09 -19.94
N PHE A 74 -11.50 21.41 -19.97
CA PHE A 74 -12.52 20.47 -20.41
C PHE A 74 -12.39 20.19 -21.92
N SER A 75 -12.12 21.19 -22.76
CA SER A 75 -11.89 20.96 -24.19
C SER A 75 -10.69 20.03 -24.45
N LEU A 76 -9.60 20.19 -23.68
CA LEU A 76 -8.46 19.27 -23.75
C LEU A 76 -8.83 17.82 -23.36
N TYR A 77 -9.71 17.65 -22.38
CA TYR A 77 -10.23 16.33 -22.01
C TYR A 77 -11.14 15.74 -23.11
N GLN A 78 -11.95 16.58 -23.76
CA GLN A 78 -12.82 16.15 -24.86
C GLN A 78 -12.06 15.57 -26.07
N ASP A 79 -10.78 15.96 -26.25
CA ASP A 79 -9.89 15.40 -27.26
C ASP A 79 -9.28 14.04 -26.86
N THR A 80 -9.51 13.55 -25.64
CA THR A 80 -8.97 12.27 -25.17
C THR A 80 -9.78 11.08 -25.67
N PRO A 81 -9.15 9.89 -25.82
CA PRO A 81 -9.86 8.65 -26.14
C PRO A 81 -10.92 8.29 -25.10
N GLU A 82 -10.71 8.65 -23.81
CA GLU A 82 -11.67 8.37 -22.75
C GLU A 82 -12.97 9.14 -22.95
N PHE A 83 -12.89 10.45 -23.20
CA PHE A 83 -14.10 11.23 -23.49
C PHE A 83 -14.79 10.71 -24.76
N GLN A 84 -14.04 10.56 -25.86
CA GLN A 84 -14.61 10.21 -27.16
C GLN A 84 -15.24 8.83 -27.22
N LYS A 85 -14.75 7.86 -26.43
CA LYS A 85 -15.23 6.46 -26.47
C LYS A 85 -16.17 6.10 -25.33
N VAL A 86 -16.05 6.78 -24.17
CA VAL A 86 -16.74 6.37 -22.92
C VAL A 86 -17.60 7.51 -22.37
N ASN A 87 -17.09 8.75 -22.34
CA ASN A 87 -17.66 9.84 -21.56
C ASN A 87 -18.26 10.99 -22.41
N THR A 88 -18.71 10.69 -23.64
CA THR A 88 -19.33 11.70 -24.56
C THR A 88 -20.56 12.39 -23.99
N TRP A 89 -21.20 11.77 -23.02
CA TRP A 89 -22.38 12.28 -22.29
C TRP A 89 -22.02 13.31 -21.19
N MET A 90 -20.74 13.40 -20.81
CA MET A 90 -20.28 14.17 -19.64
C MET A 90 -20.40 15.67 -19.89
N THR A 91 -21.00 16.36 -18.91
CA THR A 91 -21.06 17.82 -18.86
C THR A 91 -19.81 18.39 -18.19
N ILE A 92 -19.66 19.71 -18.23
CA ILE A 92 -18.55 20.37 -17.53
C ILE A 92 -18.61 20.17 -15.99
N ASP A 93 -19.81 20.03 -15.41
CA ASP A 93 -19.95 19.81 -13.99
C ASP A 93 -19.57 18.36 -13.60
N ASP A 94 -19.92 17.39 -14.42
CA ASP A 94 -19.44 16.01 -14.25
C ASP A 94 -17.91 15.92 -14.36
N PHE A 95 -17.33 16.65 -15.34
CA PHE A 95 -15.87 16.76 -15.51
C PHE A 95 -15.18 17.35 -14.28
N LYS A 96 -15.75 18.40 -13.63
CA LYS A 96 -15.19 18.98 -12.41
C LYS A 96 -15.08 17.94 -11.28
N HIS A 97 -16.00 16.97 -11.19
CA HIS A 97 -15.95 15.90 -10.18
C HIS A 97 -14.76 14.96 -10.40
N ILE A 98 -14.53 14.49 -11.62
CA ILE A 98 -13.37 13.64 -11.90
C ILE A 98 -12.06 14.43 -11.83
N PHE A 99 -12.04 15.68 -12.31
CA PHE A 99 -10.89 16.57 -12.20
C PHE A 99 -10.46 16.77 -10.74
N PHE A 100 -11.41 16.93 -9.81
CA PHE A 100 -11.10 17.14 -8.39
C PHE A 100 -10.25 16.00 -7.80
N TRP A 101 -10.60 14.75 -8.06
CA TRP A 101 -9.87 13.60 -7.48
C TRP A 101 -8.47 13.47 -8.07
N GLU A 102 -8.30 13.66 -9.37
CA GLU A 102 -6.98 13.64 -9.98
C GLU A 102 -6.12 14.83 -9.54
N TYR A 103 -6.71 16.02 -9.46
CA TYR A 103 -6.04 17.22 -8.93
C TYR A 103 -5.58 17.00 -7.49
N LEU A 104 -6.45 16.52 -6.61
CA LEU A 104 -6.12 16.21 -5.22
C LEU A 104 -4.97 15.20 -5.13
N HIS A 105 -5.02 14.13 -5.92
CA HIS A 105 -3.95 13.14 -6.01
C HIS A 105 -2.61 13.77 -6.39
N ARG A 106 -2.59 14.59 -7.44
CA ARG A 106 -1.36 15.26 -7.90
C ARG A 106 -0.81 16.27 -6.90
N VAL A 107 -1.67 17.07 -6.26
CA VAL A 107 -1.26 18.02 -5.22
C VAL A 107 -0.74 17.29 -3.99
N TRP A 108 -1.43 16.26 -3.53
CA TRP A 108 -0.99 15.46 -2.39
C TRP A 108 0.37 14.82 -2.62
N GLY A 109 0.63 14.32 -3.83
CA GLY A 109 1.95 13.80 -4.22
C GLY A 109 3.07 14.84 -4.12
N ARG A 110 2.81 16.09 -4.56
CA ARG A 110 3.77 17.22 -4.40
C ARG A 110 4.00 17.53 -2.93
N MET A 111 2.94 17.54 -2.11
CA MET A 111 3.04 17.78 -0.67
C MET A 111 3.89 16.71 0.03
N ILE A 112 3.77 15.43 -0.35
CA ILE A 112 4.64 14.37 0.16
C ILE A 112 6.11 14.66 -0.19
N GLY A 113 6.37 15.06 -1.43
CA GLY A 113 7.72 15.42 -1.86
C GLY A 113 8.33 16.55 -1.01
N ILE A 114 7.58 17.60 -0.74
CA ILE A 114 7.99 18.74 0.12
C ILE A 114 8.15 18.27 1.58
N ALA A 115 7.17 17.52 2.11
CA ALA A 115 7.21 17.01 3.49
C ALA A 115 8.37 16.04 3.73
N PHE A 116 8.89 15.40 2.68
CA PHE A 116 10.11 14.62 2.77
C PHE A 116 11.35 15.51 2.59
N ALA A 117 11.44 16.28 1.51
CA ALA A 117 12.66 16.99 1.13
C ALA A 117 13.04 18.12 2.10
N VAL A 118 12.08 18.95 2.53
CA VAL A 118 12.37 20.10 3.38
C VAL A 118 12.91 19.67 4.75
N PRO A 119 12.25 18.77 5.51
CA PRO A 119 12.83 18.31 6.79
C PRO A 119 14.11 17.51 6.59
N PHE A 120 14.27 16.75 5.48
CA PHE A 120 15.53 16.08 5.18
C PHE A 120 16.69 17.07 5.12
N ILE A 121 16.53 18.17 4.36
CA ILE A 121 17.56 19.21 4.22
C ILE A 121 17.81 19.88 5.57
N VAL A 122 16.77 20.31 6.29
CA VAL A 122 16.90 20.99 7.59
C VAL A 122 17.60 20.11 8.62
N LEU A 123 17.20 18.83 8.74
CA LEU A 123 17.80 17.89 9.70
C LEU A 123 19.22 17.49 9.29
N ALA A 124 19.52 17.43 7.99
CA ALA A 124 20.87 17.18 7.49
C ALA A 124 21.82 18.35 7.81
N LEU A 125 21.41 19.58 7.48
CA LEU A 125 22.20 20.80 7.75
C LEU A 125 22.40 21.04 9.25
N SER A 126 21.43 20.69 10.10
CA SER A 126 21.54 20.78 11.56
C SER A 126 22.32 19.62 12.20
N GLY A 127 22.87 18.69 11.42
CA GLY A 127 23.63 17.54 11.92
C GLY A 127 22.81 16.52 12.72
N ARG A 128 21.48 16.58 12.65
CA ARG A 128 20.57 15.69 13.41
C ARG A 128 20.35 14.33 12.76
N ILE A 129 20.86 14.11 11.53
CA ILE A 129 20.77 12.81 10.85
C ILE A 129 22.08 12.06 11.03
N ARG A 130 22.01 10.86 11.61
CA ARG A 130 23.17 9.97 11.71
C ARG A 130 23.67 9.56 10.32
N ARG A 131 24.99 9.51 10.12
CA ARG A 131 25.61 9.15 8.82
C ARG A 131 25.08 7.84 8.25
N ALA A 132 24.82 6.85 9.09
CA ALA A 132 24.29 5.54 8.70
C ALA A 132 22.88 5.60 8.07
N LEU A 133 22.13 6.69 8.26
CA LEU A 133 20.76 6.83 7.70
C LEU A 133 20.75 7.42 6.28
N TYR A 134 21.79 8.17 5.88
CA TYR A 134 21.80 8.85 4.59
C TYR A 134 21.54 7.92 3.39
N PRO A 135 22.14 6.71 3.28
CA PRO A 135 21.86 5.84 2.15
C PRO A 135 20.38 5.43 2.08
N ARG A 136 19.76 5.16 3.24
CA ARG A 136 18.35 4.76 3.31
C ARG A 136 17.42 5.92 2.98
N LEU A 137 17.71 7.12 3.49
CA LEU A 137 16.92 8.32 3.20
C LEU A 137 17.08 8.73 1.74
N GLY A 138 18.29 8.63 1.17
CA GLY A 138 18.55 8.83 -0.26
C GLY A 138 17.79 7.83 -1.13
N PHE A 139 17.76 6.56 -0.74
CA PHE A 139 16.96 5.53 -1.41
C PHE A 139 15.46 5.85 -1.37
N LEU A 140 14.91 6.27 -0.23
CA LEU A 140 13.51 6.69 -0.11
C LEU A 140 13.19 7.91 -1.00
N PHE A 141 14.09 8.90 -1.05
CA PHE A 141 13.94 10.06 -1.93
C PHE A 141 13.92 9.64 -3.41
N LEU A 142 14.83 8.76 -3.81
CA LEU A 142 14.89 8.22 -5.17
C LEU A 142 13.63 7.42 -5.51
N LEU A 143 13.14 6.56 -4.60
CA LEU A 143 11.88 5.84 -4.79
C LEU A 143 10.70 6.79 -4.97
N GLY A 144 10.66 7.90 -4.21
CA GLY A 144 9.63 8.92 -4.36
C GLY A 144 9.67 9.60 -5.74
N ALA A 145 10.85 9.91 -6.25
CA ALA A 145 11.02 10.47 -7.59
C ALA A 145 10.61 9.46 -8.69
N ILE A 146 11.04 8.20 -8.56
CA ILE A 146 10.66 7.11 -9.46
C ILE A 146 9.14 6.91 -9.43
N GLN A 147 8.49 6.96 -8.25
CA GLN A 147 7.05 6.84 -8.10
C GLN A 147 6.28 7.90 -8.91
N GLY A 148 6.76 9.14 -8.91
CA GLY A 148 6.20 10.21 -9.74
C GLY A 148 6.34 9.90 -11.25
N GLY A 149 7.50 9.42 -11.67
CA GLY A 149 7.75 8.99 -13.06
C GLY A 149 6.88 7.81 -13.49
N ILE A 150 6.69 6.81 -12.60
CA ILE A 150 5.82 5.65 -12.85
C ILE A 150 4.36 6.13 -12.96
N GLY A 151 3.92 7.06 -12.11
CA GLY A 151 2.57 7.64 -12.20
C GLY A 151 2.31 8.33 -13.54
N TRP A 152 3.26 9.13 -14.03
CA TRP A 152 3.19 9.72 -15.35
C TRP A 152 3.15 8.65 -16.47
N TRP A 153 4.02 7.64 -16.40
CA TRP A 153 4.05 6.54 -17.35
C TRP A 153 2.74 5.73 -17.35
N MET A 154 2.10 5.59 -16.19
CA MET A 154 0.81 4.92 -16.02
C MET A 154 -0.30 5.70 -16.74
N VAL A 155 -0.46 7.00 -16.44
CA VAL A 155 -1.48 7.86 -17.04
C VAL A 155 -1.33 7.94 -18.57
N LYS A 156 -0.08 8.05 -19.07
CA LYS A 156 0.18 8.09 -20.50
C LYS A 156 -0.37 6.88 -21.26
N SER A 157 -0.56 5.71 -20.62
CA SER A 157 -1.12 4.53 -21.29
C SER A 157 -2.58 4.68 -21.70
N GLY A 158 -3.37 5.45 -20.94
CA GLY A 158 -4.79 5.69 -21.21
C GLY A 158 -5.08 6.89 -22.12
N LEU A 159 -4.05 7.70 -22.43
CA LEU A 159 -4.21 8.92 -23.23
C LEU A 159 -3.86 8.75 -24.72
N VAL A 160 -3.44 7.57 -25.18
CA VAL A 160 -3.02 7.37 -26.59
C VAL A 160 -4.11 6.69 -27.40
N ASP A 161 -4.39 5.41 -27.18
CA ASP A 161 -5.32 4.65 -28.03
C ASP A 161 -6.45 3.99 -27.25
N ASN A 162 -6.18 3.54 -26.03
CA ASN A 162 -7.12 2.82 -25.17
C ASN A 162 -7.45 3.68 -23.94
N PRO A 163 -8.75 3.96 -23.67
CA PRO A 163 -9.14 4.74 -22.48
C PRO A 163 -8.86 4.03 -21.14
N ALA A 164 -8.44 2.77 -21.16
CA ALA A 164 -8.10 2.02 -19.95
C ALA A 164 -6.62 2.19 -19.55
N VAL A 165 -6.38 2.47 -18.28
CA VAL A 165 -5.03 2.43 -17.72
C VAL A 165 -4.54 0.98 -17.64
N SER A 166 -3.31 0.72 -18.11
CA SER A 166 -2.72 -0.62 -18.08
C SER A 166 -2.68 -1.20 -16.66
N GLN A 167 -3.26 -2.39 -16.46
CA GLN A 167 -3.22 -3.14 -15.19
C GLN A 167 -1.79 -3.42 -14.70
N TYR A 168 -0.85 -3.62 -15.62
CA TYR A 168 0.57 -3.82 -15.28
C TYR A 168 1.20 -2.56 -14.68
N ARG A 169 0.93 -1.39 -15.32
CA ARG A 169 1.46 -0.12 -14.84
C ARG A 169 0.85 0.28 -13.50
N LEU A 170 -0.45 0.00 -13.31
CA LEU A 170 -1.15 0.17 -12.04
C LEU A 170 -0.53 -0.72 -10.94
N ALA A 171 -0.29 -2.01 -11.22
CA ALA A 171 0.32 -2.93 -10.27
C ALA A 171 1.73 -2.49 -9.87
N VAL A 172 2.55 -2.03 -10.82
CA VAL A 172 3.89 -1.47 -10.54
C VAL A 172 3.79 -0.23 -9.69
N HIS A 173 2.91 0.72 -10.03
CA HIS A 173 2.71 1.98 -9.29
C HIS A 173 2.30 1.72 -7.84
N LEU A 174 1.30 0.87 -7.60
CA LEU A 174 0.87 0.50 -6.25
C LEU A 174 1.96 -0.25 -5.49
N SER A 175 2.69 -1.16 -6.14
CA SER A 175 3.77 -1.93 -5.49
C SER A 175 4.90 -1.03 -4.99
N VAL A 176 5.31 -0.02 -5.77
CA VAL A 176 6.34 0.94 -5.35
C VAL A 176 5.81 1.85 -4.24
N ALA A 177 4.53 2.27 -4.27
CA ALA A 177 3.91 3.03 -3.19
C ALA A 177 3.91 2.23 -1.87
N LEU A 178 3.55 0.94 -1.91
CA LEU A 178 3.61 0.04 -0.75
C LEU A 178 5.05 -0.17 -0.26
N LEU A 179 6.03 -0.30 -1.17
CA LEU A 179 7.45 -0.42 -0.81
C LEU A 179 7.95 0.85 -0.09
N ILE A 180 7.58 2.04 -0.56
CA ILE A 180 7.87 3.31 0.12
C ILE A 180 7.28 3.30 1.53
N LEU A 181 5.99 2.97 1.66
CA LEU A 181 5.29 2.91 2.94
C LEU A 181 5.98 1.98 3.94
N VAL A 182 6.25 0.73 3.54
CA VAL A 182 6.87 -0.25 4.45
C VAL A 182 8.30 0.12 4.81
N THR A 183 9.05 0.76 3.90
CA THR A 183 10.41 1.23 4.17
C THR A 183 10.42 2.39 5.15
N LEU A 184 9.47 3.32 5.05
CA LEU A 184 9.26 4.40 6.01
C LEU A 184 8.91 3.85 7.39
N VAL A 185 7.92 2.95 7.49
CA VAL A 185 7.49 2.33 8.75
C VAL A 185 8.62 1.53 9.40
N TRP A 186 9.32 0.71 8.63
CA TRP A 186 10.49 -0.06 9.13
C TRP A 186 11.58 0.85 9.67
N THR A 187 11.88 1.93 8.95
CA THR A 187 12.93 2.88 9.34
C THR A 187 12.53 3.62 10.63
N ALA A 188 11.29 4.13 10.70
CA ALA A 188 10.78 4.82 11.88
C ALA A 188 10.77 3.91 13.12
N LEU A 189 10.33 2.65 12.98
CA LEU A 189 10.39 1.67 14.07
C LEU A 189 11.82 1.44 14.57
N GLY A 190 12.78 1.28 13.67
CA GLY A 190 14.18 1.04 14.01
C GLY A 190 14.89 2.22 14.67
N LEU A 191 14.33 3.44 14.60
CA LEU A 191 14.87 4.63 15.27
C LEU A 191 14.37 4.79 16.72
N VAL A 192 13.20 4.21 17.05
CA VAL A 192 12.60 4.39 18.38
C VAL A 192 12.48 3.10 19.18
N ARG A 193 12.78 1.95 18.57
CA ARG A 193 12.61 0.63 19.18
C ARG A 193 13.76 -0.30 18.85
N THR A 194 14.04 -1.22 19.77
CA THR A 194 14.87 -2.41 19.54
C THR A 194 13.98 -3.64 19.39
N PRO A 195 14.25 -4.54 18.41
CA PRO A 195 13.49 -5.77 18.26
C PRO A 195 13.58 -6.67 19.51
N ALA A 196 12.55 -7.48 19.75
CA ALA A 196 12.49 -8.37 20.89
C ALA A 196 13.39 -9.60 20.66
N GLU A 197 14.25 -9.94 21.64
CA GLU A 197 15.26 -11.02 21.50
C GLU A 197 14.67 -12.42 21.44
N ALA A 198 13.65 -12.71 22.26
CA ALA A 198 13.12 -14.06 22.46
C ALA A 198 12.22 -14.60 21.31
N THR A 199 12.05 -13.87 20.23
CA THR A 199 10.97 -14.16 19.26
C THR A 199 11.43 -14.55 17.86
N ARG A 200 12.74 -14.66 17.64
CA ARG A 200 13.34 -14.97 16.33
C ARG A 200 12.83 -16.27 15.69
N ARG A 201 12.35 -17.23 16.47
CA ARG A 201 11.76 -18.49 15.94
C ARG A 201 10.52 -18.27 15.07
N TYR A 202 9.85 -17.11 15.20
CA TYR A 202 8.69 -16.74 14.38
C TYR A 202 9.07 -16.04 13.08
N ARG A 203 10.32 -15.59 12.93
CA ARG A 203 10.76 -14.74 11.81
C ARG A 203 10.50 -15.36 10.44
N ARG A 204 10.80 -16.66 10.26
CA ARG A 204 10.58 -17.33 8.97
C ARG A 204 9.10 -17.28 8.57
N HIS A 205 8.21 -17.53 9.54
CA HIS A 205 6.78 -17.47 9.29
C HIS A 205 6.32 -16.01 9.05
N ALA A 206 6.81 -15.05 9.82
CA ALA A 206 6.52 -13.63 9.61
C ALA A 206 6.96 -13.15 8.21
N VAL A 207 8.13 -13.60 7.74
CA VAL A 207 8.61 -13.34 6.36
C VAL A 207 7.65 -13.95 5.34
N ALA A 208 7.24 -15.21 5.51
CA ALA A 208 6.30 -15.86 4.60
C ALA A 208 4.94 -15.13 4.54
N VAL A 209 4.39 -14.76 5.69
CA VAL A 209 3.14 -13.99 5.79
C VAL A 209 3.28 -12.63 5.10
N LEU A 210 4.39 -11.91 5.30
CA LEU A 210 4.64 -10.64 4.63
C LEU A 210 4.63 -10.77 3.11
N HIS A 211 5.30 -11.80 2.57
CA HIS A 211 5.30 -12.05 1.13
C HIS A 211 3.91 -12.42 0.61
N LEU A 212 3.17 -13.25 1.33
CA LEU A 212 1.79 -13.60 0.96
C LEU A 212 0.89 -12.36 0.92
N ILE A 213 0.99 -11.46 1.91
CA ILE A 213 0.23 -10.20 1.93
C ILE A 213 0.64 -9.31 0.73
N ALA A 214 1.93 -9.20 0.44
CA ALA A 214 2.43 -8.43 -0.70
C ALA A 214 1.92 -9.01 -2.04
N ILE A 215 1.98 -10.32 -2.22
CA ILE A 215 1.46 -11.01 -3.41
C ILE A 215 -0.06 -10.81 -3.52
N THR A 216 -0.79 -10.91 -2.41
CA THR A 216 -2.25 -10.66 -2.38
C THR A 216 -2.57 -9.22 -2.82
N ALA A 217 -1.79 -8.23 -2.36
CA ALA A 217 -1.97 -6.83 -2.73
C ALA A 217 -1.70 -6.61 -4.23
N VAL A 218 -0.64 -7.23 -4.78
CA VAL A 218 -0.34 -7.18 -6.23
C VAL A 218 -1.45 -7.85 -7.04
N ALA A 219 -1.93 -9.04 -6.63
CA ALA A 219 -3.06 -9.70 -7.27
C ALA A 219 -4.33 -8.82 -7.24
N GLY A 220 -4.57 -8.11 -6.11
CA GLY A 220 -5.66 -7.13 -5.98
C GLY A 220 -5.51 -5.94 -6.93
N ALA A 221 -4.29 -5.50 -7.24
CA ALA A 221 -4.05 -4.46 -8.22
C ALA A 221 -4.45 -4.90 -9.64
N PHE A 222 -4.22 -6.16 -10.00
CA PHE A 222 -4.71 -6.72 -11.27
C PHE A 222 -6.24 -6.84 -11.28
N VAL A 223 -6.89 -7.25 -10.17
CA VAL A 223 -8.36 -7.22 -10.05
C VAL A 223 -8.91 -5.82 -10.29
N ALA A 224 -8.30 -4.79 -9.67
CA ALA A 224 -8.71 -3.40 -9.87
C ALA A 224 -8.43 -2.89 -11.29
N GLY A 225 -7.28 -3.26 -11.88
CA GLY A 225 -6.88 -2.82 -13.21
C GLY A 225 -7.72 -3.41 -14.36
N LEU A 226 -8.31 -4.59 -14.14
CA LEU A 226 -9.16 -5.29 -15.10
C LEU A 226 -10.67 -5.15 -14.80
N ASP A 227 -11.04 -4.34 -13.80
CA ASP A 227 -12.41 -4.25 -13.27
C ASP A 227 -13.04 -5.63 -12.95
N ALA A 228 -12.15 -6.60 -12.66
CA ALA A 228 -12.51 -7.99 -12.42
C ALA A 228 -13.37 -8.18 -11.15
N GLY A 229 -13.44 -7.18 -10.26
CA GLY A 229 -14.33 -7.17 -9.11
C GLY A 229 -15.83 -7.12 -9.47
N LEU A 230 -16.19 -6.79 -10.73
CA LEU A 230 -17.56 -6.61 -11.18
C LEU A 230 -18.18 -7.84 -11.86
N ILE A 231 -17.37 -8.87 -12.19
CA ILE A 231 -17.84 -9.99 -13.02
C ILE A 231 -18.47 -11.16 -12.23
N TYR A 232 -17.98 -11.43 -11.01
CA TYR A 232 -18.50 -12.48 -10.12
C TYR A 232 -18.71 -11.89 -8.72
N ASN A 233 -19.93 -11.44 -8.42
CA ASN A 233 -20.28 -10.75 -7.19
C ASN A 233 -20.94 -11.64 -6.14
N THR A 234 -20.61 -12.93 -6.12
CA THR A 234 -21.07 -13.90 -5.11
C THR A 234 -19.90 -14.44 -4.29
N PHE A 235 -20.18 -14.89 -3.06
CA PHE A 235 -19.20 -15.47 -2.15
C PHE A 235 -19.87 -16.55 -1.28
N PRO A 236 -19.23 -17.70 -0.98
CA PRO A 236 -17.84 -18.07 -1.32
C PRO A 236 -17.66 -18.54 -2.77
N LEU A 237 -18.71 -18.97 -3.44
CA LEU A 237 -18.68 -19.45 -4.81
C LEU A 237 -18.68 -18.28 -5.81
N MET A 238 -18.24 -18.56 -7.05
CA MET A 238 -18.28 -17.64 -8.18
C MET A 238 -19.49 -18.01 -9.08
N ASN A 239 -20.63 -17.37 -8.82
CA ASN A 239 -21.93 -17.68 -9.46
C ASN A 239 -22.29 -19.18 -9.40
N GLY A 240 -22.12 -19.79 -8.21
CA GLY A 240 -22.41 -21.21 -8.00
C GLY A 240 -21.25 -22.17 -8.29
N HIS A 241 -20.16 -21.73 -8.88
CA HIS A 241 -18.98 -22.53 -9.21
C HIS A 241 -17.84 -22.32 -8.21
N VAL A 242 -17.10 -23.38 -7.89
CA VAL A 242 -15.84 -23.30 -7.12
C VAL A 242 -14.75 -22.68 -7.98
N ILE A 243 -14.60 -23.15 -9.22
CA ILE A 243 -13.74 -22.59 -10.25
C ILE A 243 -14.66 -21.99 -11.31
N PRO A 244 -14.51 -20.71 -11.68
CA PRO A 244 -15.40 -20.09 -12.67
C PRO A 244 -15.24 -20.75 -14.03
N PRO A 245 -16.32 -20.86 -14.84
CA PRO A 245 -16.27 -21.48 -16.16
C PRO A 245 -15.26 -20.84 -17.12
N ASP A 246 -15.07 -19.52 -16.98
CA ASP A 246 -14.16 -18.73 -17.81
C ASP A 246 -12.71 -18.75 -17.31
N TYR A 247 -12.38 -19.66 -16.37
CA TYR A 247 -11.02 -19.80 -15.86
C TYR A 247 -10.08 -20.33 -16.95
N ALA A 248 -8.98 -19.61 -17.19
CA ALA A 248 -7.85 -20.07 -18.02
C ALA A 248 -8.20 -20.45 -19.47
N PHE A 249 -9.14 -19.74 -20.11
CA PHE A 249 -9.59 -20.01 -21.50
C PHE A 249 -8.70 -19.37 -22.58
N ALA A 250 -7.88 -18.36 -22.23
CA ALA A 250 -7.07 -17.65 -23.22
C ALA A 250 -5.75 -18.39 -23.51
N GLU A 251 -5.30 -18.28 -24.76
CA GLU A 251 -4.02 -18.83 -25.20
C GLU A 251 -3.00 -17.70 -25.51
N PRO A 252 -1.74 -17.85 -25.12
CA PRO A 252 -1.15 -18.96 -24.37
C PRO A 252 -1.59 -18.97 -22.89
N PHE A 253 -1.67 -20.14 -22.27
CA PHE A 253 -2.24 -20.37 -20.94
C PHE A 253 -1.76 -19.37 -19.86
N TRP A 254 -0.48 -18.99 -19.83
CA TRP A 254 0.09 -18.09 -18.81
C TRP A 254 -0.50 -16.67 -18.84
N ILE A 255 -1.07 -16.22 -19.97
CA ILE A 255 -1.64 -14.87 -20.09
C ILE A 255 -2.88 -14.69 -19.20
N ASN A 256 -3.59 -15.80 -18.92
CA ASN A 256 -4.77 -15.78 -18.05
C ASN A 256 -4.48 -15.25 -16.65
N VAL A 257 -3.26 -15.47 -16.12
CA VAL A 257 -2.88 -15.01 -14.78
C VAL A 257 -2.90 -13.50 -14.65
N PHE A 258 -2.81 -12.77 -15.78
CA PHE A 258 -2.64 -11.32 -15.79
C PHE A 258 -3.71 -10.56 -16.60
N GLU A 259 -4.40 -11.25 -17.52
CA GLU A 259 -5.30 -10.60 -18.49
C GLU A 259 -6.72 -11.18 -18.51
N ASN A 260 -6.94 -12.37 -17.96
CA ASN A 260 -8.26 -12.93 -17.83
C ASN A 260 -8.93 -12.50 -16.52
N PRO A 261 -9.96 -11.64 -16.53
CA PRO A 261 -10.61 -11.14 -15.32
C PRO A 261 -11.12 -12.24 -14.37
N ALA A 262 -11.68 -13.35 -14.92
CA ALA A 262 -12.16 -14.47 -14.11
C ALA A 262 -11.03 -15.17 -13.36
N THR A 263 -9.92 -15.45 -14.07
CA THR A 263 -8.72 -16.07 -13.49
C THR A 263 -8.06 -15.15 -12.44
N VAL A 264 -7.92 -13.88 -12.75
CA VAL A 264 -7.33 -12.88 -11.85
C VAL A 264 -8.16 -12.75 -10.57
N GLN A 265 -9.48 -12.66 -10.67
CA GLN A 265 -10.36 -12.59 -9.50
C GLN A 265 -10.30 -13.89 -8.68
N PHE A 266 -10.35 -15.06 -9.30
CA PHE A 266 -10.24 -16.35 -8.62
C PHE A 266 -8.91 -16.49 -7.89
N ASN A 267 -7.80 -16.22 -8.58
CA ASN A 267 -6.46 -16.31 -8.00
C ASN A 267 -6.30 -15.37 -6.80
N HIS A 268 -6.78 -14.12 -6.91
CA HIS A 268 -6.76 -13.18 -5.78
C HIS A 268 -7.51 -13.74 -4.56
N ARG A 269 -8.71 -14.32 -4.73
CA ARG A 269 -9.48 -14.94 -3.65
C ARG A 269 -8.71 -16.09 -2.99
N ILE A 270 -8.14 -16.99 -3.79
CA ILE A 270 -7.39 -18.15 -3.26
C ILE A 270 -6.14 -17.68 -2.50
N ILE A 271 -5.37 -16.76 -3.06
CA ILE A 271 -4.18 -16.21 -2.39
C ILE A 271 -4.58 -15.50 -1.08
N ALA A 272 -5.69 -14.75 -1.06
CA ALA A 272 -6.20 -14.09 0.15
C ALA A 272 -6.59 -15.10 1.23
N ILE A 273 -7.26 -16.21 0.88
CA ILE A 273 -7.60 -17.30 1.81
C ILE A 273 -6.34 -17.94 2.40
N VAL A 274 -5.36 -18.27 1.55
CA VAL A 274 -4.07 -18.85 2.00
C VAL A 274 -3.33 -17.87 2.91
N THR A 275 -3.32 -16.58 2.57
CA THR A 275 -2.73 -15.51 3.37
C THR A 275 -3.38 -15.45 4.74
N PHE A 276 -4.71 -15.38 4.80
CA PHE A 276 -5.45 -15.33 6.07
C PHE A 276 -5.23 -16.57 6.92
N ALA A 277 -5.29 -17.77 6.32
CA ALA A 277 -4.99 -19.03 7.03
C ALA A 277 -3.55 -19.03 7.60
N SER A 278 -2.57 -18.50 6.86
CA SER A 278 -1.19 -18.37 7.33
C SER A 278 -1.06 -17.39 8.50
N VAL A 279 -1.82 -16.29 8.49
CA VAL A 279 -1.89 -15.33 9.62
C VAL A 279 -2.52 -16.00 10.85
N LEU A 280 -3.63 -16.73 10.68
CA LEU A 280 -4.28 -17.45 11.77
C LEU A 280 -3.37 -18.53 12.36
N TRP A 281 -2.58 -19.22 11.53
CA TRP A 281 -1.59 -20.18 12.00
C TRP A 281 -0.47 -19.52 12.81
N LEU A 282 -0.01 -18.34 12.38
CA LEU A 282 0.94 -17.54 13.16
C LEU A 282 0.36 -17.12 14.52
N LEU A 283 -0.90 -16.66 14.54
CA LEU A 283 -1.63 -16.31 15.76
C LEU A 283 -1.75 -17.52 16.70
N PHE A 284 -2.20 -18.67 16.19
CA PHE A 284 -2.33 -19.91 16.96
C PHE A 284 -1.00 -20.31 17.63
N ARG A 285 0.11 -20.25 16.90
CA ARG A 285 1.44 -20.50 17.45
C ARG A 285 1.82 -19.50 18.54
N ALA A 286 1.46 -18.23 18.38
CA ALA A 286 1.76 -17.18 19.36
C ALA A 286 0.93 -17.29 20.63
N VAL A 287 -0.34 -17.70 20.53
CA VAL A 287 -1.24 -17.91 21.68
C VAL A 287 -0.76 -19.08 22.53
N ARG A 288 -0.29 -20.18 21.92
CA ARG A 288 0.23 -21.34 22.63
C ARG A 288 1.65 -21.19 23.19
N ALA A 289 2.32 -20.08 22.86
CA ALA A 289 3.67 -19.84 23.33
C ALA A 289 3.67 -19.19 24.72
N THR A 290 4.48 -19.72 25.62
CA THR A 290 4.67 -19.16 26.97
C THR A 290 5.78 -18.11 27.05
N ASP A 291 6.72 -18.15 26.11
CA ASP A 291 7.98 -17.39 26.09
C ASP A 291 8.01 -16.29 25.02
N ILE A 292 6.86 -15.91 24.46
CA ILE A 292 6.78 -14.81 23.48
C ILE A 292 6.76 -13.44 24.19
N ALA A 293 7.56 -12.51 23.69
CA ALA A 293 7.56 -11.14 24.21
C ALA A 293 6.19 -10.46 24.06
N PRO A 294 5.71 -9.71 25.07
CA PRO A 294 4.38 -9.08 25.03
C PRO A 294 4.16 -8.21 23.79
N ARG A 295 5.18 -7.45 23.38
CA ARG A 295 5.11 -6.60 22.17
C ARG A 295 4.96 -7.40 20.89
N THR A 296 5.65 -8.53 20.76
CA THR A 296 5.51 -9.42 19.60
C THR A 296 4.13 -10.06 19.58
N ARG A 297 3.62 -10.46 20.75
CA ARG A 297 2.26 -10.99 20.89
C ARG A 297 1.24 -9.94 20.44
N LEU A 298 1.37 -8.69 20.90
CA LEU A 298 0.50 -7.59 20.48
C LEU A 298 0.56 -7.37 18.95
N ALA A 299 1.75 -7.35 18.36
CA ALA A 299 1.91 -7.17 16.92
C ALA A 299 1.21 -8.28 16.12
N ILE A 300 1.33 -9.55 16.56
CA ILE A 300 0.66 -10.69 15.90
C ILE A 300 -0.86 -10.60 16.04
N HIS A 301 -1.40 -10.22 17.22
CA HIS A 301 -2.84 -10.01 17.41
C HIS A 301 -3.35 -8.85 16.54
N SER A 302 -2.60 -7.76 16.46
CA SER A 302 -2.94 -6.61 15.59
C SER A 302 -2.97 -7.02 14.11
N LEU A 303 -1.99 -7.82 13.66
CA LEU A 303 -1.98 -8.36 12.31
C LEU A 303 -3.20 -9.26 12.06
N ALA A 304 -3.53 -10.15 12.98
CA ALA A 304 -4.68 -11.06 12.84
C ALA A 304 -6.01 -10.29 12.80
N GLY A 305 -6.18 -9.31 13.70
CA GLY A 305 -7.37 -8.46 13.73
C GLY A 305 -7.52 -7.64 12.44
N MET A 306 -6.42 -7.01 11.98
CA MET A 306 -6.43 -6.23 10.73
C MET A 306 -6.69 -7.12 9.52
N SER A 307 -6.13 -8.35 9.49
CA SER A 307 -6.40 -9.31 8.42
C SER A 307 -7.87 -9.78 8.40
N ALA A 308 -8.50 -9.96 9.56
CA ALA A 308 -9.92 -10.28 9.64
C ALA A 308 -10.80 -9.15 9.11
N ILE A 309 -10.48 -7.90 9.48
CA ILE A 309 -11.15 -6.70 8.93
C ILE A 309 -10.94 -6.64 7.41
N GLN A 310 -9.72 -6.91 6.93
CA GLN A 310 -9.38 -6.87 5.51
C GLN A 310 -10.18 -7.90 4.69
N VAL A 311 -10.36 -9.11 5.21
CA VAL A 311 -11.19 -10.15 4.58
C VAL A 311 -12.66 -9.70 4.55
N ALA A 312 -13.17 -9.18 5.67
CA ALA A 312 -14.54 -8.66 5.73
C ALA A 312 -14.77 -7.51 4.74
N LEU A 313 -13.83 -6.56 4.65
CA LEU A 313 -13.87 -5.48 3.66
C LEU A 313 -13.86 -6.01 2.23
N GLY A 314 -13.02 -7.00 1.91
CA GLY A 314 -12.95 -7.59 0.58
C GLY A 314 -14.25 -8.28 0.17
N ILE A 315 -14.84 -9.08 1.07
CA ILE A 315 -16.13 -9.74 0.84
C ILE A 315 -17.24 -8.68 0.66
N SER A 316 -17.29 -7.68 1.54
CA SER A 316 -18.31 -6.61 1.46
C SER A 316 -18.17 -5.79 0.17
N THR A 317 -16.93 -5.45 -0.23
CA THR A 317 -16.66 -4.74 -1.50
C THR A 317 -17.17 -5.53 -2.70
N LEU A 318 -16.90 -6.83 -2.70
CA LEU A 318 -17.32 -7.73 -3.77
C LEU A 318 -18.84 -7.85 -3.86
N LEU A 319 -19.51 -8.17 -2.74
CA LEU A 319 -20.96 -8.39 -2.69
C LEU A 319 -21.76 -7.12 -3.00
N ALA A 320 -21.20 -5.95 -2.66
CA ALA A 320 -21.80 -4.66 -2.95
C ALA A 320 -21.46 -4.11 -4.35
N GLN A 321 -20.82 -4.90 -5.23
CA GLN A 321 -20.43 -4.48 -6.59
C GLN A 321 -19.44 -3.30 -6.61
N VAL A 322 -18.43 -3.37 -5.76
CA VAL A 322 -17.26 -2.45 -5.71
C VAL A 322 -17.64 -0.96 -5.55
N PRO A 323 -18.45 -0.55 -4.56
CA PRO A 323 -18.68 0.87 -4.35
C PRO A 323 -17.38 1.57 -3.93
N VAL A 324 -17.21 2.82 -4.36
CA VAL A 324 -15.97 3.62 -4.18
C VAL A 324 -15.49 3.60 -2.72
N THR A 325 -16.39 3.80 -1.77
CA THR A 325 -16.08 3.83 -0.34
C THR A 325 -15.52 2.51 0.19
N LEU A 326 -16.14 1.38 -0.17
CA LEU A 326 -15.67 0.05 0.26
C LEU A 326 -14.40 -0.35 -0.48
N GLY A 327 -14.29 -0.07 -1.78
CA GLY A 327 -13.07 -0.35 -2.54
C GLY A 327 -11.87 0.43 -2.01
N ALA A 328 -12.03 1.72 -1.72
CA ALA A 328 -10.99 2.55 -1.12
C ALA A 328 -10.64 2.09 0.32
N ALA A 329 -11.63 1.69 1.13
CA ALA A 329 -11.41 1.14 2.46
C ALA A 329 -10.66 -0.21 2.39
N HIS A 330 -11.00 -1.09 1.43
CA HIS A 330 -10.30 -2.35 1.20
C HIS A 330 -8.84 -2.13 0.78
N GLN A 331 -8.57 -1.17 -0.09
CA GLN A 331 -7.19 -0.82 -0.48
C GLN A 331 -6.40 -0.22 0.70
N GLY A 332 -6.98 0.69 1.47
CA GLY A 332 -6.37 1.23 2.69
C GLY A 332 -6.13 0.14 3.75
N GLY A 333 -7.11 -0.76 3.94
CA GLY A 333 -6.98 -1.91 4.83
C GLY A 333 -5.83 -2.84 4.45
N ALA A 334 -5.60 -3.07 3.15
CA ALA A 334 -4.46 -3.85 2.67
C ALA A 334 -3.11 -3.19 3.04
N ALA A 335 -3.00 -1.87 2.89
CA ALA A 335 -1.81 -1.12 3.30
C ALA A 335 -1.57 -1.20 4.82
N LEU A 336 -2.62 -1.09 5.64
CA LEU A 336 -2.52 -1.24 7.10
C LEU A 336 -2.16 -2.68 7.51
N THR A 337 -2.72 -3.69 6.83
CA THR A 337 -2.36 -5.09 7.05
C THR A 337 -0.88 -5.34 6.76
N LEU A 338 -0.36 -4.75 5.68
CA LEU A 338 1.05 -4.80 5.33
C LEU A 338 1.93 -4.10 6.39
N CYS A 339 1.52 -2.94 6.91
CA CYS A 339 2.20 -2.26 8.01
C CYS A 339 2.22 -3.09 9.29
N ALA A 340 1.11 -3.78 9.62
CA ALA A 340 1.05 -4.70 10.76
C ALA A 340 2.00 -5.90 10.58
N ALA A 341 2.11 -6.45 9.36
CA ALA A 341 3.07 -7.51 9.06
C ALA A 341 4.53 -7.05 9.18
N ILE A 342 4.83 -5.81 8.76
CA ILE A 342 6.15 -5.18 8.97
C ILE A 342 6.46 -5.04 10.45
N TRP A 343 5.48 -4.66 11.28
CA TRP A 343 5.67 -4.59 12.72
C TRP A 343 5.98 -5.97 13.32
N VAL A 344 5.25 -7.02 12.93
CA VAL A 344 5.55 -8.40 13.34
C VAL A 344 6.96 -8.80 12.90
N LEU A 345 7.33 -8.53 11.65
CA LEU A 345 8.66 -8.84 11.15
C LEU A 345 9.75 -8.10 11.95
N PHE A 346 9.53 -6.82 12.29
CA PHE A 346 10.43 -6.02 13.10
C PHE A 346 10.64 -6.65 14.48
N GLU A 347 9.57 -6.96 15.22
CA GLU A 347 9.66 -7.56 16.56
C GLU A 347 10.31 -8.96 16.54
N THR A 348 10.27 -9.66 15.40
CA THR A 348 10.90 -10.99 15.24
C THR A 348 12.32 -10.94 14.66
N SER A 349 12.89 -9.75 14.42
CA SER A 349 14.22 -9.58 13.81
C SER A 349 15.37 -9.44 14.82
N GLY A 350 15.12 -9.58 16.11
CA GLY A 350 16.11 -9.45 17.18
C GLY A 350 17.33 -10.39 17.04
N PRO A 351 18.44 -10.07 17.71
CA PRO A 351 19.65 -10.88 17.68
C PRO A 351 19.37 -12.32 18.16
N ARG A 352 20.18 -13.27 17.72
CA ARG A 352 20.17 -14.62 18.31
C ARG A 352 20.70 -14.50 19.75
N THR A 353 19.89 -14.81 20.77
CA THR A 353 20.45 -15.22 22.04
C THR A 353 21.32 -16.43 21.74
N ALA A 354 22.58 -16.38 22.11
CA ALA A 354 23.40 -17.56 22.18
C ALA A 354 22.78 -18.47 23.25
N SER A 355 21.82 -19.31 22.84
CA SER A 355 21.33 -20.39 23.69
C SER A 355 22.55 -21.26 23.96
N GLY A 356 22.93 -21.34 25.24
CA GLY A 356 24.10 -22.06 25.69
C GLY A 356 24.21 -23.43 25.01
N ARG A 357 25.29 -23.58 24.28
CA ARG A 357 25.96 -24.85 24.21
C ARG A 357 26.65 -25.02 25.56
N SER A 358 25.88 -25.42 26.57
CA SER A 358 26.41 -26.15 27.68
C SER A 358 26.50 -27.59 27.22
N GLY A 359 27.71 -28.06 27.12
CA GLY A 359 28.12 -29.39 26.71
C GLY A 359 27.57 -30.53 27.56
#